data_54ecd39658323720a52ab981282fb826
#
_entry.id   54ecd39658323720a52ab981282fb826
#
_cell.length_a   1.000
_cell.length_b   1.000
_cell.length_c   1.000
_cell.angle_alpha   90.00
_cell.angle_beta   90.00
_cell.angle_gamma   90.00
#
_symmetry.space_group_name_H-M   'P 1'
#
loop_
_entity.id
_entity.type
_entity.pdbx_description
1 polymer ?
#
loop_
_entity_poly.entity_id
_entity_poly.type
_entity_poly.pdbx_seq_one_letter_code
_entity_poly.pdbx_strand_id
1 'polypeptide(L)'
;MKSLFYPVLLLFHAVFISLGNDSKMIKYICVVLLMVYLFHKKRFILQRKYRTVNQALLLFGGTVLFSSIHMLTIHFPPGFKEVSPLSGVLLVLCVACSFFMMEYVNEKNLHQSFFILMYRFTLGYLLVNDLLLLAQMPSVSGMESSTIIYLIGNKFEVTYMHLFFSALYYQVFCTGMKVYLRQYIILVMHLVLTLFIAIGVECSTGVLGVVLLAVFLFLYKKIRFIFRPFFAIILMLLFGAFFLLYETILAIPSVQYLIVDILNEDLTLTGRTYIYTRMLDLMDTQPWFGYGNGTATFFTTYYIHEKLTNTQNGLLNDYIDWGIIGVICLIILTYSVLRSASSRINP
;
A
#
# COMPACT_ATOMS: atom_id res chain seq x y z
N MET A 1 -1.22 -15.65 22.26
CA MET A 1 -0.92 -16.02 20.86
C MET A 1 -1.99 -16.87 20.19
N LYS A 2 -2.46 -17.99 20.79
CA LYS A 2 -3.47 -18.86 20.14
C LYS A 2 -4.76 -18.14 19.72
N SER A 3 -5.28 -17.22 20.54
CA SER A 3 -6.51 -16.47 20.24
C SER A 3 -6.39 -15.44 19.10
N LEU A 4 -5.17 -15.02 18.76
CA LEU A 4 -4.91 -14.07 17.69
C LEU A 4 -4.50 -14.74 16.36
N PHE A 5 -4.15 -16.02 16.38
CA PHE A 5 -3.59 -16.67 15.21
C PHE A 5 -4.53 -16.58 14.00
N TYR A 6 -5.77 -17.04 14.14
CA TYR A 6 -6.74 -17.03 13.04
C TYR A 6 -7.10 -15.61 12.57
N PRO A 7 -7.48 -14.66 13.44
CA PRO A 7 -7.86 -13.34 12.96
C PRO A 7 -6.69 -12.59 12.32
N VAL A 8 -5.44 -12.76 12.78
CA VAL A 8 -4.26 -12.16 12.14
C VAL A 8 -3.97 -12.83 10.81
N LEU A 9 -4.11 -14.15 10.69
CA LEU A 9 -3.98 -14.87 9.43
C LEU A 9 -5.00 -14.39 8.41
N LEU A 10 -6.27 -14.26 8.80
CA LEU A 10 -7.33 -13.75 7.94
C LEU A 10 -7.08 -12.31 7.49
N LEU A 11 -6.65 -11.44 8.42
CA LEU A 11 -6.29 -10.06 8.10
C LEU A 11 -5.12 -10.00 7.13
N PHE A 12 -4.09 -10.83 7.36
CA PHE A 12 -2.92 -10.88 6.51
C PHE A 12 -3.28 -11.26 5.06
N HIS A 13 -4.13 -12.28 4.88
CA HIS A 13 -4.60 -12.67 3.56
C HIS A 13 -5.54 -11.64 2.92
N ALA A 14 -6.39 -11.00 3.71
CA ALA A 14 -7.31 -9.98 3.19
C ALA A 14 -6.58 -8.74 2.66
N VAL A 15 -5.48 -8.35 3.29
CA VAL A 15 -4.81 -7.06 3.04
C VAL A 15 -3.54 -7.24 2.19
N PHE A 16 -2.69 -8.21 2.51
CA PHE A 16 -1.32 -8.26 2.00
C PHE A 16 -1.09 -9.24 0.86
N ILE A 17 -1.96 -10.23 0.66
CA ILE A 17 -1.71 -11.25 -0.36
C ILE A 17 -2.53 -11.03 -1.61
N SER A 18 -1.83 -10.95 -2.73
CA SER A 18 -2.40 -10.87 -4.07
C SER A 18 -2.03 -12.13 -4.85
N LEU A 19 -2.70 -13.23 -4.58
CA LEU A 19 -2.50 -14.50 -5.28
C LEU A 19 -3.19 -14.48 -6.66
N GLY A 20 -2.67 -13.72 -7.62
CA GLY A 20 -3.19 -13.69 -8.99
C GLY A 20 -4.65 -13.20 -9.13
N ASN A 21 -5.27 -13.41 -10.28
CA ASN A 21 -6.64 -12.97 -10.55
C ASN A 21 -7.72 -13.68 -9.72
N ASP A 22 -7.46 -14.92 -9.26
CA ASP A 22 -8.41 -15.69 -8.44
C ASP A 22 -8.38 -15.29 -6.95
N SER A 23 -7.45 -14.42 -6.57
CA SER A 23 -7.28 -13.99 -5.19
C SER A 23 -8.42 -13.14 -4.64
N LYS A 24 -9.21 -12.50 -5.50
CA LYS A 24 -10.34 -11.66 -5.05
C LYS A 24 -11.34 -12.47 -4.23
N MET A 25 -11.66 -13.68 -4.67
CA MET A 25 -12.58 -14.57 -3.94
C MET A 25 -12.03 -14.95 -2.56
N ILE A 26 -10.74 -15.28 -2.47
CA ILE A 26 -10.07 -15.59 -1.21
C ILE A 26 -10.09 -14.39 -0.27
N LYS A 27 -9.82 -13.18 -0.79
CA LYS A 27 -9.91 -11.95 -0.01
C LYS A 27 -11.32 -11.73 0.55
N TYR A 28 -12.36 -11.90 -0.26
CA TYR A 28 -13.77 -11.81 0.21
C TYR A 28 -14.05 -12.81 1.34
N ILE A 29 -13.65 -14.06 1.19
CA ILE A 29 -13.83 -15.09 2.22
C ILE A 29 -13.10 -14.70 3.51
N CYS A 30 -11.83 -14.27 3.41
CA CYS A 30 -11.05 -13.86 4.57
C CYS A 30 -11.67 -12.64 5.29
N VAL A 31 -12.15 -11.65 4.55
CA VAL A 31 -12.82 -10.47 5.12
C VAL A 31 -14.11 -10.86 5.82
N VAL A 32 -14.94 -11.68 5.19
CA VAL A 32 -16.21 -12.15 5.79
C VAL A 32 -15.95 -12.95 7.07
N LEU A 33 -15.00 -13.89 7.05
CA LEU A 33 -14.63 -14.67 8.24
C LEU A 33 -14.07 -13.78 9.36
N LEU A 34 -13.26 -12.78 9.01
CA LEU A 34 -12.74 -11.80 9.98
C LEU A 34 -13.86 -10.94 10.57
N MET A 35 -14.81 -10.49 9.75
CA MET A 35 -16.01 -9.80 10.23
C MET A 35 -16.81 -10.64 11.22
N VAL A 36 -17.10 -11.89 10.87
CA VAL A 36 -17.82 -12.83 11.76
C VAL A 36 -17.09 -13.00 13.08
N TYR A 37 -15.76 -13.15 13.04
CA TYR A 37 -14.93 -13.23 14.25
C TYR A 37 -15.05 -11.96 15.11
N LEU A 38 -14.90 -10.76 14.51
CA LEU A 38 -14.99 -9.49 15.22
C LEU A 38 -16.39 -9.26 15.78
N PHE A 39 -17.42 -9.66 15.04
CA PHE A 39 -18.83 -9.60 15.49
C PHE A 39 -19.07 -10.49 16.70
N HIS A 40 -18.61 -11.73 16.64
CA HIS A 40 -18.68 -12.66 17.77
C HIS A 40 -17.97 -12.12 19.02
N LYS A 41 -16.87 -11.40 18.84
CA LYS A 41 -16.15 -10.72 19.93
C LYS A 41 -16.79 -9.40 20.38
N LYS A 42 -17.95 -9.02 19.82
CA LYS A 42 -18.65 -7.73 20.07
C LYS A 42 -17.74 -6.52 19.85
N ARG A 43 -16.93 -6.55 18.77
CA ARG A 43 -15.92 -5.54 18.47
C ARG A 43 -16.28 -4.58 17.33
N PHE A 44 -17.39 -4.81 16.64
CA PHE A 44 -17.98 -3.88 15.68
C PHE A 44 -18.76 -2.73 16.35
N ILE A 45 -18.31 -2.31 17.53
CA ILE A 45 -18.95 -1.19 18.25
C ILE A 45 -18.02 0.02 18.15
N LEU A 46 -18.50 1.08 17.54
CA LEU A 46 -17.80 2.36 17.44
C LEU A 46 -17.55 2.92 18.85
N GLN A 47 -16.32 2.81 19.32
CA GLN A 47 -15.98 3.26 20.67
C GLN A 47 -15.84 4.78 20.73
N ARG A 48 -16.40 5.39 21.78
CA ARG A 48 -16.33 6.85 22.00
C ARG A 48 -14.88 7.37 22.08
N LYS A 49 -13.96 6.52 22.55
CA LYS A 49 -12.52 6.81 22.64
C LYS A 49 -11.86 7.12 21.28
N TYR A 50 -12.38 6.53 20.18
CA TYR A 50 -11.86 6.69 18.82
C TYR A 50 -12.81 7.48 17.91
N ARG A 51 -13.63 8.36 18.51
CA ARG A 51 -14.70 9.07 17.79
C ARG A 51 -14.23 9.74 16.49
N THR A 52 -13.10 10.45 16.52
CA THR A 52 -12.56 11.15 15.33
C THR A 52 -12.15 10.17 14.23
N VAL A 53 -11.49 9.06 14.59
CA VAL A 53 -11.10 8.02 13.61
C VAL A 53 -12.34 7.32 13.08
N ASN A 54 -13.33 7.03 13.94
CA ASN A 54 -14.60 6.42 13.52
C ASN A 54 -15.37 7.31 12.54
N GLN A 55 -15.43 8.62 12.80
CA GLN A 55 -16.06 9.58 11.91
C GLN A 55 -15.33 9.66 10.57
N ALA A 56 -13.99 9.70 10.58
CA ALA A 56 -13.18 9.71 9.37
C ALA A 56 -13.35 8.39 8.58
N LEU A 57 -13.43 7.25 9.25
CA LEU A 57 -13.68 5.94 8.63
C LEU A 57 -15.06 5.89 7.96
N LEU A 58 -16.09 6.41 8.63
CA LEU A 58 -17.45 6.49 8.07
C LEU A 58 -17.51 7.43 6.86
N LEU A 59 -16.85 8.58 6.92
CA LEU A 59 -16.76 9.51 5.79
C LEU A 59 -16.05 8.87 4.60
N PHE A 60 -14.88 8.32 4.82
CA PHE A 60 -14.11 7.64 3.77
C PHE A 60 -14.90 6.46 3.18
N GLY A 61 -15.39 5.57 4.03
CA GLY A 61 -16.19 4.42 3.60
C GLY A 61 -17.44 4.82 2.84
N GLY A 62 -18.16 5.83 3.33
CA GLY A 62 -19.34 6.39 2.66
C GLY A 62 -19.01 6.96 1.27
N THR A 63 -17.89 7.69 1.14
CA THR A 63 -17.47 8.24 -0.16
C THR A 63 -17.07 7.13 -1.15
N VAL A 64 -16.30 6.12 -0.71
CA VAL A 64 -15.92 4.99 -1.56
C VAL A 64 -17.14 4.20 -2.03
N LEU A 65 -18.09 3.95 -1.14
CA LEU A 65 -19.35 3.27 -1.50
C LEU A 65 -20.18 4.13 -2.46
N PHE A 66 -20.30 5.43 -2.20
CA PHE A 66 -21.01 6.34 -3.09
C PHE A 66 -20.37 6.38 -4.48
N SER A 67 -19.05 6.55 -4.56
CA SER A 67 -18.31 6.51 -5.83
C SER A 67 -18.55 5.20 -6.58
N SER A 68 -18.53 4.07 -5.89
CA SER A 68 -18.75 2.75 -6.49
C SER A 68 -20.19 2.55 -6.99
N ILE A 69 -21.18 3.20 -6.36
CA ILE A 69 -22.58 3.22 -6.85
C ILE A 69 -22.73 4.21 -8.00
N HIS A 70 -22.12 5.40 -7.88
CA HIS A 70 -22.13 6.44 -8.91
C HIS A 70 -21.56 5.93 -10.23
N MET A 71 -20.57 5.06 -10.19
CA MET A 71 -20.01 4.39 -11.37
C MET A 71 -21.10 3.76 -12.27
N LEU A 72 -22.18 3.23 -11.69
CA LEU A 72 -23.29 2.62 -12.45
C LEU A 72 -24.05 3.62 -13.32
N THR A 73 -23.88 4.92 -13.10
CA THR A 73 -24.50 6.00 -13.90
C THR A 73 -23.57 6.52 -14.99
N ILE A 74 -22.31 6.06 -15.03
CA ILE A 74 -21.29 6.53 -15.97
C ILE A 74 -21.30 5.64 -17.21
N HIS A 75 -21.31 6.27 -18.38
CA HIS A 75 -21.20 5.57 -19.66
C HIS A 75 -19.72 5.38 -19.99
N PHE A 76 -19.25 4.15 -19.92
CA PHE A 76 -17.90 3.79 -20.32
C PHE A 76 -17.78 3.56 -21.83
N PRO A 77 -16.59 3.73 -22.41
CA PRO A 77 -16.37 3.45 -23.84
C PRO A 77 -16.67 1.98 -24.19
N PRO A 78 -17.12 1.71 -25.43
CA PRO A 78 -17.30 0.32 -25.89
C PRO A 78 -16.03 -0.50 -25.73
N GLY A 79 -16.16 -1.71 -25.18
CA GLY A 79 -15.01 -2.60 -24.91
C GLY A 79 -14.29 -2.34 -23.57
N PHE A 80 -14.70 -1.31 -22.82
CA PHE A 80 -14.21 -1.13 -21.46
C PHE A 80 -14.74 -2.25 -20.55
N LYS A 81 -13.86 -2.85 -19.78
CA LYS A 81 -14.26 -3.91 -18.85
C LYS A 81 -15.03 -3.30 -17.67
N GLU A 82 -16.25 -3.70 -17.47
CA GLU A 82 -17.07 -3.24 -16.35
C GLU A 82 -16.43 -3.63 -15.00
N VAL A 83 -16.35 -2.66 -14.10
CA VAL A 83 -15.89 -2.86 -12.74
C VAL A 83 -17.09 -3.16 -11.85
N SER A 84 -16.97 -4.15 -11.00
CA SER A 84 -18.03 -4.46 -10.05
C SER A 84 -18.04 -3.45 -8.89
N PRO A 85 -19.19 -2.87 -8.51
CA PRO A 85 -19.32 -2.02 -7.31
C PRO A 85 -18.90 -2.74 -6.02
N LEU A 86 -18.90 -4.08 -6.02
CA LEU A 86 -18.44 -4.90 -4.90
C LEU A 86 -16.96 -4.67 -4.55
N SER A 87 -16.15 -4.14 -5.49
CA SER A 87 -14.75 -3.80 -5.20
C SER A 87 -14.64 -2.71 -4.14
N GLY A 88 -15.51 -1.69 -4.17
CA GLY A 88 -15.57 -0.65 -3.14
C GLY A 88 -16.08 -1.19 -1.80
N VAL A 89 -17.07 -2.07 -1.84
CA VAL A 89 -17.55 -2.75 -0.62
C VAL A 89 -16.41 -3.53 0.04
N LEU A 90 -15.65 -4.32 -0.75
CA LEU A 90 -14.51 -5.07 -0.24
C LEU A 90 -13.47 -4.16 0.39
N LEU A 91 -13.10 -3.07 -0.27
CA LEU A 91 -12.13 -2.10 0.27
C LEU A 91 -12.59 -1.54 1.61
N VAL A 92 -13.84 -1.05 1.70
CA VAL A 92 -14.39 -0.48 2.94
C VAL A 92 -14.39 -1.53 4.06
N LEU A 93 -14.78 -2.76 3.76
CA LEU A 93 -14.75 -3.85 4.73
C LEU A 93 -13.33 -4.21 5.17
N CYS A 94 -12.35 -4.25 4.27
CA CYS A 94 -10.94 -4.48 4.60
C CYS A 94 -10.42 -3.39 5.55
N VAL A 95 -10.68 -2.12 5.25
CA VAL A 95 -10.26 -0.98 6.08
C VAL A 95 -10.93 -1.03 7.45
N ALA A 96 -12.24 -1.27 7.50
CA ALA A 96 -12.99 -1.39 8.74
C ALA A 96 -12.50 -2.55 9.61
N CYS A 97 -12.32 -3.74 9.02
CA CYS A 97 -11.80 -4.91 9.73
C CYS A 97 -10.39 -4.67 10.27
N SER A 98 -9.53 -4.03 9.48
CA SER A 98 -8.17 -3.66 9.92
C SER A 98 -8.21 -2.73 11.13
N PHE A 99 -9.07 -1.71 11.09
CA PHE A 99 -9.26 -0.77 12.18
C PHE A 99 -9.77 -1.47 13.45
N PHE A 100 -10.87 -2.22 13.37
CA PHE A 100 -11.45 -2.93 14.52
C PHE A 100 -10.52 -4.01 15.08
N MET A 101 -9.72 -4.65 14.22
CA MET A 101 -8.68 -5.58 14.67
C MET A 101 -7.60 -4.86 15.47
N MET A 102 -7.15 -3.69 15.03
CA MET A 102 -6.16 -2.88 15.76
C MET A 102 -6.73 -2.36 17.08
N GLU A 103 -8.00 -1.97 17.13
CA GLU A 103 -8.69 -1.63 18.40
C GLU A 103 -8.67 -2.83 19.35
N TYR A 104 -9.03 -4.02 18.89
CA TYR A 104 -9.02 -5.25 19.68
C TYR A 104 -7.64 -5.56 20.26
N VAL A 105 -6.60 -5.50 19.41
CA VAL A 105 -5.20 -5.70 19.81
C VAL A 105 -4.78 -4.69 20.88
N ASN A 106 -5.17 -3.43 20.70
CA ASN A 106 -4.83 -2.34 21.62
C ASN A 106 -5.51 -2.49 23.00
N GLU A 107 -6.80 -2.79 23.03
CA GLU A 107 -7.53 -2.99 24.29
C GLU A 107 -7.05 -4.17 25.10
N LYS A 108 -6.63 -5.23 24.43
CA LYS A 108 -6.13 -6.45 25.07
C LYS A 108 -4.64 -6.41 25.34
N ASN A 109 -3.93 -5.30 25.00
CA ASN A 109 -2.48 -5.17 25.09
C ASN A 109 -1.73 -6.31 24.36
N LEU A 110 -2.23 -6.71 23.19
CA LEU A 110 -1.71 -7.83 22.43
C LEU A 110 -0.75 -7.42 21.31
N HIS A 111 -0.23 -6.19 21.33
CA HIS A 111 0.61 -5.61 20.28
C HIS A 111 1.81 -6.49 19.93
N GLN A 112 2.56 -6.94 20.93
CA GLN A 112 3.73 -7.77 20.68
C GLN A 112 3.36 -9.09 20.01
N SER A 113 2.31 -9.76 20.50
CA SER A 113 1.82 -11.01 19.89
C SER A 113 1.32 -10.80 18.46
N PHE A 114 0.68 -9.67 18.18
CA PHE A 114 0.20 -9.30 16.85
C PHE A 114 1.38 -9.13 15.90
N PHE A 115 2.37 -8.30 16.25
CA PHE A 115 3.54 -8.06 15.39
C PHE A 115 4.40 -9.31 15.19
N ILE A 116 4.55 -10.17 16.21
CA ILE A 116 5.25 -11.45 16.08
C ILE A 116 4.52 -12.37 15.08
N LEU A 117 3.19 -12.44 15.12
CA LEU A 117 2.42 -13.24 14.18
C LEU A 117 2.52 -12.69 12.76
N MET A 118 2.38 -11.36 12.59
CA MET A 118 2.57 -10.71 11.30
C MET A 118 3.97 -11.00 10.73
N TYR A 119 5.02 -10.86 11.55
CA TYR A 119 6.39 -11.20 11.16
C TYR A 119 6.52 -12.65 10.70
N ARG A 120 5.96 -13.61 11.45
CA ARG A 120 6.04 -15.04 11.10
C ARG A 120 5.30 -15.37 9.82
N PHE A 121 4.12 -14.79 9.60
CA PHE A 121 3.39 -15.00 8.35
C PHE A 121 4.14 -14.40 7.17
N THR A 122 4.62 -13.16 7.31
CA THR A 122 5.42 -12.52 6.26
C THR A 122 6.67 -13.33 5.95
N LEU A 123 7.39 -13.82 6.97
CA LEU A 123 8.56 -14.68 6.79
C LEU A 123 8.22 -15.95 6.01
N GLY A 124 7.14 -16.65 6.39
CA GLY A 124 6.72 -17.88 5.71
C GLY A 124 6.43 -17.65 4.23
N TYR A 125 5.70 -16.57 3.90
CA TYR A 125 5.38 -16.22 2.53
C TYR A 125 6.63 -15.79 1.72
N LEU A 126 7.51 -14.99 2.32
CA LEU A 126 8.73 -14.57 1.66
C LEU A 126 9.66 -15.75 1.38
N LEU A 127 9.83 -16.67 2.33
CA LEU A 127 10.67 -17.85 2.10
C LEU A 127 10.18 -18.68 0.91
N VAL A 128 8.87 -18.91 0.80
CA VAL A 128 8.32 -19.65 -0.34
C VAL A 128 8.45 -18.85 -1.63
N ASN A 129 8.13 -17.55 -1.59
CA ASN A 129 8.26 -16.67 -2.76
C ASN A 129 9.69 -16.59 -3.27
N ASP A 130 10.66 -16.43 -2.39
CA ASP A 130 12.07 -16.27 -2.76
C ASP A 130 12.67 -17.56 -3.30
N LEU A 131 12.27 -18.70 -2.75
CA LEU A 131 12.65 -20.00 -3.32
C LEU A 131 12.11 -20.16 -4.74
N LEU A 132 10.85 -19.80 -4.98
CA LEU A 132 10.26 -19.83 -6.32
C LEU A 132 10.91 -18.80 -7.25
N LEU A 133 11.20 -17.61 -6.76
CA LEU A 133 11.87 -16.56 -7.50
C LEU A 133 13.26 -16.99 -7.92
N LEU A 134 14.06 -17.57 -7.03
CA LEU A 134 15.41 -18.09 -7.35
C LEU A 134 15.35 -19.23 -8.36
N ALA A 135 14.31 -20.07 -8.33
CA ALA A 135 14.11 -21.15 -9.30
C ALA A 135 13.65 -20.63 -10.67
N GLN A 136 12.99 -19.46 -10.72
CA GLN A 136 12.42 -18.87 -11.93
C GLN A 136 13.21 -17.67 -12.44
N MET A 137 14.33 -17.27 -11.75
CA MET A 137 15.10 -16.10 -12.18
C MET A 137 15.47 -16.26 -13.65
N PRO A 138 14.63 -15.81 -14.59
CA PRO A 138 14.97 -15.77 -15.98
C PRO A 138 15.68 -14.46 -16.27
N SER A 139 16.53 -14.50 -17.22
CA SER A 139 17.13 -13.39 -17.94
C SER A 139 16.11 -12.50 -18.67
N VAL A 140 15.02 -12.10 -17.98
CA VAL A 140 13.99 -11.24 -18.59
C VAL A 140 14.25 -9.82 -18.16
N SER A 141 14.73 -9.00 -19.12
CA SER A 141 15.02 -7.58 -18.92
C SER A 141 13.91 -6.68 -19.49
N GLY A 142 13.77 -5.47 -18.94
CA GLY A 142 12.96 -4.41 -19.49
C GLY A 142 11.46 -4.50 -19.19
N MET A 143 10.60 -4.07 -20.13
CA MET A 143 9.13 -4.03 -19.96
C MET A 143 8.52 -5.38 -19.61
N GLU A 144 9.11 -6.48 -20.02
CA GLU A 144 8.61 -7.82 -19.71
C GLU A 144 8.74 -8.15 -18.23
N SER A 145 9.71 -7.60 -17.50
CA SER A 145 9.85 -7.81 -16.06
C SER A 145 8.64 -7.29 -15.26
N SER A 146 7.94 -6.30 -15.79
CA SER A 146 6.72 -5.74 -15.14
C SER A 146 5.49 -6.63 -15.27
N THR A 147 5.53 -7.63 -16.16
CA THR A 147 4.41 -8.56 -16.44
C THR A 147 4.53 -9.88 -15.69
N ILE A 148 5.68 -10.14 -15.07
CA ILE A 148 5.90 -11.36 -14.28
C ILE A 148 5.10 -11.26 -12.98
N ILE A 149 4.31 -12.29 -12.71
CA ILE A 149 3.57 -12.44 -11.46
C ILE A 149 4.26 -13.52 -10.64
N TYR A 150 4.79 -13.13 -9.50
CA TYR A 150 5.36 -14.01 -8.49
C TYR A 150 4.26 -14.50 -7.53
N LEU A 151 4.60 -15.34 -6.56
CA LEU A 151 3.64 -15.83 -5.56
C LEU A 151 2.96 -14.68 -4.79
N ILE A 152 3.71 -13.65 -4.44
CA ILE A 152 3.20 -12.48 -3.67
C ILE A 152 2.49 -11.47 -4.59
N GLY A 153 2.82 -11.46 -5.87
CA GLY A 153 2.31 -10.51 -6.85
C GLY A 153 3.39 -10.06 -7.83
N ASN A 154 3.31 -8.83 -8.31
CA ASN A 154 4.31 -8.28 -9.24
C ASN A 154 5.60 -7.84 -8.49
N LYS A 155 6.60 -7.36 -9.22
CA LYS A 155 7.90 -6.92 -8.70
C LYS A 155 7.80 -5.87 -7.57
N PHE A 156 6.81 -4.99 -7.63
CA PHE A 156 6.59 -3.97 -6.59
C PHE A 156 6.07 -4.62 -5.30
N GLU A 157 5.08 -5.51 -5.40
CA GLU A 157 4.47 -6.19 -4.26
C GLU A 157 5.49 -7.08 -3.55
N VAL A 158 6.33 -7.79 -4.30
CA VAL A 158 7.45 -8.58 -3.75
C VAL A 158 8.39 -7.69 -2.95
N THR A 159 8.87 -6.59 -3.55
CA THR A 159 9.82 -5.69 -2.88
C THR A 159 9.20 -5.00 -1.67
N TYR A 160 7.95 -4.54 -1.76
CA TYR A 160 7.25 -3.89 -0.64
C TYR A 160 7.01 -4.87 0.51
N MET A 161 6.77 -6.14 0.22
CA MET A 161 6.64 -7.15 1.27
C MET A 161 7.96 -7.38 2.01
N HIS A 162 9.10 -7.34 1.32
CA HIS A 162 10.43 -7.38 1.95
C HIS A 162 10.72 -6.14 2.81
N LEU A 163 10.34 -4.94 2.33
CA LEU A 163 10.43 -3.69 3.12
C LEU A 163 9.56 -3.79 4.38
N PHE A 164 8.34 -4.26 4.23
CA PHE A 164 7.42 -4.48 5.36
C PHE A 164 7.98 -5.50 6.35
N PHE A 165 8.56 -6.58 5.88
CA PHE A 165 9.22 -7.58 6.70
C PHE A 165 10.38 -6.99 7.53
N SER A 166 11.23 -6.16 6.90
CA SER A 166 12.33 -5.47 7.58
C SER A 166 11.81 -4.51 8.66
N ALA A 167 10.73 -3.78 8.37
CA ALA A 167 10.06 -2.91 9.34
C ALA A 167 9.44 -3.70 10.51
N LEU A 168 8.80 -4.83 10.23
CA LEU A 168 8.26 -5.73 11.26
C LEU A 168 9.37 -6.30 12.14
N TYR A 169 10.49 -6.74 11.53
CA TYR A 169 11.65 -7.21 12.28
C TYR A 169 12.16 -6.12 13.24
N TYR A 170 12.35 -4.91 12.72
CA TYR A 170 12.75 -3.77 13.55
C TYR A 170 11.77 -3.54 14.71
N GLN A 171 10.48 -3.51 14.44
CA GLN A 171 9.43 -3.30 15.46
C GLN A 171 9.44 -4.40 16.53
N VAL A 172 9.63 -5.66 16.14
CA VAL A 172 9.58 -6.79 17.07
C VAL A 172 10.86 -6.93 17.91
N PHE A 173 12.02 -6.71 17.29
CA PHE A 173 13.30 -7.07 17.89
C PHE A 173 14.22 -5.88 18.21
N CYS A 174 14.03 -4.72 17.57
CA CYS A 174 14.93 -3.58 17.72
C CYS A 174 14.34 -2.40 18.53
N THR A 175 13.08 -2.49 18.99
CA THR A 175 12.45 -1.42 19.79
C THR A 175 12.42 -1.67 21.29
N GLY A 176 12.91 -2.82 21.75
CA GLY A 176 12.94 -3.19 23.18
C GLY A 176 13.95 -2.38 24.00
N MET A 177 13.86 -2.49 25.35
CA MET A 177 14.78 -1.79 26.27
C MET A 177 16.23 -2.29 26.16
N LYS A 178 16.45 -3.55 25.81
CA LYS A 178 17.78 -4.13 25.58
C LYS A 178 17.85 -4.65 24.15
N VAL A 179 18.50 -3.88 23.29
CA VAL A 179 18.77 -4.29 21.90
C VAL A 179 20.22 -4.66 21.77
N TYR A 180 20.50 -5.88 21.31
CA TYR A 180 21.84 -6.38 21.10
C TYR A 180 22.34 -6.09 19.68
N LEU A 181 23.64 -5.97 19.51
CA LEU A 181 24.27 -5.76 18.19
C LEU A 181 23.82 -6.80 17.16
N ARG A 182 23.65 -8.06 17.59
CA ARG A 182 23.16 -9.14 16.73
C ARG A 182 21.84 -8.81 16.03
N GLN A 183 20.91 -8.12 16.72
CA GLN A 183 19.61 -7.76 16.14
C GLN A 183 19.77 -6.72 15.02
N TYR A 184 20.68 -5.75 15.20
CA TYR A 184 21.00 -4.80 14.12
C TYR A 184 21.72 -5.47 12.96
N ILE A 185 22.60 -6.43 13.20
CA ILE A 185 23.27 -7.20 12.14
C ILE A 185 22.23 -7.95 11.31
N ILE A 186 21.26 -8.63 11.96
CA ILE A 186 20.19 -9.34 11.25
C ILE A 186 19.30 -8.35 10.46
N LEU A 187 19.01 -7.17 11.03
CA LEU A 187 18.26 -6.13 10.29
C LEU A 187 19.01 -5.68 9.03
N VAL A 188 20.31 -5.44 9.13
CA VAL A 188 21.14 -5.09 7.97
C VAL A 188 21.13 -6.22 6.95
N MET A 189 21.22 -7.48 7.37
CA MET A 189 21.11 -8.63 6.46
C MET A 189 19.76 -8.67 5.74
N HIS A 190 18.65 -8.36 6.43
CA HIS A 190 17.34 -8.25 5.79
C HIS A 190 17.29 -7.12 4.75
N LEU A 191 17.86 -5.95 5.06
CA LEU A 191 17.93 -4.83 4.11
C LEU A 191 18.79 -5.17 2.89
N VAL A 192 19.92 -5.84 3.08
CA VAL A 192 20.79 -6.31 2.00
C VAL A 192 20.07 -7.36 1.14
N LEU A 193 19.37 -8.31 1.76
CA LEU A 193 18.55 -9.28 1.01
C LEU A 193 17.45 -8.59 0.22
N THR A 194 16.75 -7.62 0.84
CA THR A 194 15.72 -6.83 0.15
C THR A 194 16.28 -6.08 -1.06
N LEU A 195 17.48 -5.50 -0.91
CA LEU A 195 18.18 -4.81 -2.00
C LEU A 195 18.52 -5.79 -3.12
N PHE A 196 19.06 -6.96 -2.78
CA PHE A 196 19.37 -8.02 -3.75
C PHE A 196 18.12 -8.47 -4.52
N ILE A 197 17.01 -8.72 -3.82
CA ILE A 197 15.74 -9.08 -4.45
C ILE A 197 15.22 -7.94 -5.34
N ALA A 198 15.26 -6.69 -4.86
CA ALA A 198 14.79 -5.53 -5.63
C ALA A 198 15.58 -5.35 -6.94
N ILE A 199 16.89 -5.59 -6.92
CA ILE A 199 17.74 -5.58 -8.13
C ILE A 199 17.39 -6.77 -9.01
N GLY A 200 17.25 -7.98 -8.44
CA GLY A 200 16.96 -9.20 -9.18
C GLY A 200 15.61 -9.21 -9.89
N VAL A 201 14.60 -8.50 -9.34
CA VAL A 201 13.29 -8.31 -10.01
C VAL A 201 13.21 -7.00 -10.81
N GLU A 202 14.30 -6.28 -10.99
CA GLU A 202 14.38 -4.99 -11.70
C GLU A 202 13.40 -3.93 -11.16
N CYS A 203 13.35 -3.77 -9.84
CA CYS A 203 12.47 -2.82 -9.18
C CYS A 203 13.25 -1.61 -8.66
N SER A 204 13.54 -0.62 -9.52
CA SER A 204 14.27 0.62 -9.15
C SER A 204 13.61 1.38 -7.99
N THR A 205 12.27 1.44 -7.97
CA THR A 205 11.49 2.02 -6.86
C THR A 205 11.73 1.25 -5.56
N GLY A 206 11.89 -0.06 -5.64
CA GLY A 206 12.22 -0.90 -4.50
C GLY A 206 13.62 -0.63 -3.96
N VAL A 207 14.60 -0.46 -4.83
CA VAL A 207 15.98 -0.07 -4.44
C VAL A 207 15.97 1.24 -3.66
N LEU A 208 15.27 2.27 -4.19
CA LEU A 208 15.09 3.54 -3.49
C LEU A 208 14.38 3.35 -2.14
N GLY A 209 13.36 2.50 -2.11
CA GLY A 209 12.61 2.15 -0.89
C GLY A 209 13.50 1.55 0.20
N VAL A 210 14.45 0.67 -0.16
CA VAL A 210 15.43 0.10 0.79
C VAL A 210 16.31 1.19 1.40
N VAL A 211 16.85 2.08 0.55
CA VAL A 211 17.71 3.20 1.01
C VAL A 211 16.93 4.10 1.96
N LEU A 212 15.73 4.51 1.58
CA LEU A 212 14.87 5.37 2.42
C LEU A 212 14.51 4.68 3.73
N LEU A 213 14.13 3.39 3.70
CA LEU A 213 13.82 2.63 4.91
C LEU A 213 15.05 2.51 5.83
N ALA A 214 16.24 2.23 5.28
CA ALA A 214 17.47 2.17 6.05
C ALA A 214 17.75 3.51 6.75
N VAL A 215 17.76 4.62 6.00
CA VAL A 215 17.93 5.98 6.53
C VAL A 215 16.91 6.23 7.65
N PHE A 216 15.66 5.89 7.42
CA PHE A 216 14.59 6.07 8.35
C PHE A 216 14.77 5.26 9.64
N LEU A 217 15.07 3.97 9.55
CA LEU A 217 15.26 3.09 10.72
C LEU A 217 16.45 3.49 11.58
N PHE A 218 17.54 3.96 10.97
CA PHE A 218 18.74 4.37 11.73
C PHE A 218 18.68 5.80 12.26
N LEU A 219 17.94 6.70 11.55
CA LEU A 219 17.85 8.11 11.94
C LEU A 219 16.54 8.50 12.65
N TYR A 220 15.57 7.59 12.79
CA TYR A 220 14.24 7.92 13.29
C TYR A 220 14.26 8.67 14.63
N LYS A 221 15.18 8.33 15.51
CA LYS A 221 15.34 9.01 16.82
C LYS A 221 15.72 10.49 16.67
N LYS A 222 16.46 10.85 15.61
CA LYS A 222 16.90 12.22 15.31
C LYS A 222 15.84 12.99 14.52
N ILE A 223 15.10 12.30 13.66
CA ILE A 223 14.14 12.90 12.73
C ILE A 223 12.68 12.68 13.15
N ARG A 224 12.42 12.60 14.46
CA ARG A 224 11.08 12.35 15.02
C ARG A 224 9.99 13.29 14.51
N PHE A 225 10.33 14.50 14.06
CA PHE A 225 9.36 15.46 13.55
C PHE A 225 8.67 14.97 12.26
N ILE A 226 9.33 14.10 11.46
CA ILE A 226 8.75 13.49 10.25
C ILE A 226 7.53 12.62 10.59
N PHE A 227 7.49 12.07 11.80
CA PHE A 227 6.35 11.26 12.27
C PHE A 227 5.19 12.09 12.82
N ARG A 228 5.31 13.41 12.88
CA ARG A 228 4.16 14.24 13.19
C ARG A 228 3.11 14.05 12.09
N PRO A 229 1.83 13.82 12.44
CA PRO A 229 0.79 13.53 11.45
C PRO A 229 0.73 14.52 10.30
N PHE A 230 0.89 15.78 10.59
CA PHE A 230 0.91 16.85 9.59
C PHE A 230 2.05 16.71 8.58
N PHE A 231 3.26 16.40 9.07
CA PHE A 231 4.43 16.24 8.18
C PHE A 231 4.31 15.00 7.31
N ALA A 232 3.80 13.89 7.86
CA ALA A 232 3.54 12.69 7.08
C ALA A 232 2.53 12.93 5.95
N ILE A 233 1.48 13.72 6.20
CA ILE A 233 0.51 14.12 5.16
C ILE A 233 1.18 15.01 4.09
N ILE A 234 2.01 15.97 4.48
CA ILE A 234 2.74 16.81 3.51
C ILE A 234 3.61 15.94 2.60
N LEU A 235 4.36 14.98 3.16
CA LEU A 235 5.18 14.07 2.37
C LEU A 235 4.31 13.21 1.43
N MET A 236 3.21 12.67 1.93
CA MET A 236 2.26 11.90 1.11
C MET A 236 1.74 12.72 -0.06
N LEU A 237 1.38 13.99 0.17
CA LEU A 237 0.90 14.89 -0.88
C LEU A 237 2.02 15.28 -1.86
N LEU A 238 3.21 15.61 -1.38
CA LEU A 238 4.35 15.96 -2.25
C LEU A 238 4.71 14.82 -3.20
N PHE A 239 4.87 13.61 -2.68
CA PHE A 239 5.20 12.45 -3.52
C PHE A 239 4.00 11.99 -4.35
N GLY A 240 2.80 12.06 -3.79
CA GLY A 240 1.59 11.70 -4.49
C GLY A 240 1.25 12.64 -5.65
N ALA A 241 1.43 13.96 -5.47
CA ALA A 241 1.13 14.97 -6.47
C ALA A 241 2.22 15.11 -7.56
N PHE A 242 3.25 14.27 -7.54
CA PHE A 242 4.33 14.29 -8.55
C PHE A 242 3.78 14.27 -9.98
N PHE A 243 2.71 13.53 -10.23
CA PHE A 243 2.08 13.42 -11.55
C PHE A 243 1.52 14.77 -12.09
N LEU A 244 1.27 15.75 -11.22
CA LEU A 244 0.82 17.08 -11.65
C LEU A 244 1.99 17.98 -12.11
N LEU A 245 3.19 17.71 -11.62
CA LEU A 245 4.37 18.55 -11.81
C LEU A 245 5.47 17.85 -12.61
N TYR A 246 5.21 16.65 -13.14
CA TYR A 246 6.24 15.81 -13.73
C TYR A 246 6.95 16.50 -14.90
N GLU A 247 6.26 17.21 -15.78
CA GLU A 247 6.85 17.93 -16.90
C GLU A 247 7.82 19.02 -16.42
N THR A 248 7.39 19.81 -15.43
CA THR A 248 8.23 20.87 -14.86
C THR A 248 9.45 20.29 -14.16
N ILE A 249 9.29 19.18 -13.44
CA ILE A 249 10.39 18.53 -12.72
C ILE A 249 11.37 17.88 -13.71
N LEU A 250 10.87 17.22 -14.74
CA LEU A 250 11.70 16.59 -15.78
C LEU A 250 12.41 17.62 -16.68
N ALA A 251 11.95 18.87 -16.73
CA ALA A 251 12.64 19.95 -17.44
C ALA A 251 13.89 20.44 -16.71
N ILE A 252 14.10 20.08 -15.43
CA ILE A 252 15.26 20.51 -14.63
C ILE A 252 16.50 19.70 -15.05
N PRO A 253 17.59 20.34 -15.52
CA PRO A 253 18.78 19.61 -16.02
C PRO A 253 19.41 18.66 -15.00
N SER A 254 19.46 19.06 -13.72
CA SER A 254 20.00 18.20 -12.65
C SER A 254 19.15 16.94 -12.40
N VAL A 255 17.84 17.02 -12.65
CA VAL A 255 16.93 15.86 -12.55
C VAL A 255 17.13 14.95 -13.74
N GLN A 256 17.29 15.50 -14.95
CA GLN A 256 17.60 14.71 -16.15
C GLN A 256 18.91 13.95 -15.98
N TYR A 257 19.98 14.63 -15.51
CA TYR A 257 21.25 13.97 -15.20
C TYR A 257 21.09 12.83 -14.19
N LEU A 258 20.32 13.03 -13.12
CA LEU A 258 20.04 11.98 -12.13
C LEU A 258 19.34 10.78 -12.77
N ILE A 259 18.34 11.02 -13.62
CA ILE A 259 17.53 9.95 -14.23
C ILE A 259 18.35 9.20 -15.27
N VAL A 260 19.00 9.92 -16.19
CA VAL A 260 19.67 9.31 -17.33
C VAL A 260 21.04 8.75 -16.94
N ASP A 261 21.88 9.55 -16.28
CA ASP A 261 23.28 9.20 -16.05
C ASP A 261 23.51 8.40 -14.76
N ILE A 262 22.67 8.60 -13.74
CA ILE A 262 22.84 7.89 -12.45
C ILE A 262 21.92 6.67 -12.35
N LEU A 263 20.62 6.83 -12.70
CA LEU A 263 19.64 5.75 -12.59
C LEU A 263 19.58 4.87 -13.85
N ASN A 264 20.21 5.30 -14.93
CA ASN A 264 20.20 4.65 -16.26
C ASN A 264 18.77 4.35 -16.77
N GLU A 265 17.87 5.32 -16.52
CA GLU A 265 16.46 5.26 -16.94
C GLU A 265 16.22 6.30 -18.03
N ASP A 266 15.19 6.11 -18.85
CA ASP A 266 14.78 7.10 -19.82
C ASP A 266 13.96 8.25 -19.19
N LEU A 267 13.86 9.39 -19.89
CA LEU A 267 13.07 10.54 -19.39
C LEU A 267 11.56 10.29 -19.41
N THR A 268 11.10 9.19 -19.99
CA THR A 268 9.69 8.77 -19.90
C THR A 268 9.41 8.10 -18.57
N LEU A 269 10.45 7.88 -17.74
CA LEU A 269 10.33 7.14 -16.47
C LEU A 269 9.64 5.80 -16.66
N THR A 270 10.10 5.03 -17.64
CA THR A 270 9.51 3.74 -18.01
C THR A 270 8.05 3.88 -18.46
N GLY A 271 7.74 4.95 -19.22
CA GLY A 271 6.40 5.23 -19.76
C GLY A 271 5.42 5.91 -18.80
N ARG A 272 5.85 6.31 -17.60
CA ARG A 272 4.97 6.99 -16.61
C ARG A 272 4.45 8.32 -17.12
N THR A 273 5.26 9.09 -17.83
CA THR A 273 4.84 10.37 -18.41
C THR A 273 3.63 10.19 -19.32
N TYR A 274 3.63 9.14 -20.12
CA TYR A 274 2.51 8.81 -21.01
C TYR A 274 1.24 8.44 -20.23
N ILE A 275 1.40 7.67 -19.13
CA ILE A 275 0.30 7.35 -18.23
C ILE A 275 -0.28 8.64 -17.62
N TYR A 276 0.58 9.53 -17.12
CA TYR A 276 0.13 10.75 -16.43
C TYR A 276 -0.65 11.67 -17.39
N THR A 277 -0.10 11.95 -18.56
CA THR A 277 -0.79 12.77 -19.58
C THR A 277 -2.19 12.23 -19.86
N ARG A 278 -2.32 10.92 -20.08
CA ARG A 278 -3.61 10.32 -20.46
C ARG A 278 -4.59 10.26 -19.28
N MET A 279 -4.11 10.05 -18.07
CA MET A 279 -4.94 9.98 -16.88
C MET A 279 -5.44 11.35 -16.41
N LEU A 280 -4.69 12.43 -16.66
CA LEU A 280 -5.13 13.80 -16.36
C LEU A 280 -6.40 14.16 -17.14
N ASP A 281 -6.52 13.75 -18.40
CA ASP A 281 -7.74 13.97 -19.20
C ASP A 281 -8.99 13.35 -18.54
N LEU A 282 -8.80 12.18 -17.87
CA LEU A 282 -9.90 11.49 -17.18
C LEU A 282 -10.29 12.20 -15.88
N MET A 283 -9.35 12.84 -15.20
CA MET A 283 -9.62 13.56 -13.96
C MET A 283 -10.64 14.70 -14.16
N ASP A 284 -10.58 15.37 -15.30
CA ASP A 284 -11.43 16.52 -15.59
C ASP A 284 -12.89 16.12 -15.87
N THR A 285 -13.13 14.88 -16.28
CA THR A 285 -14.48 14.43 -16.64
C THR A 285 -15.30 13.96 -15.42
N GLN A 286 -14.63 13.44 -14.37
CA GLN A 286 -15.28 13.01 -13.12
C GLN A 286 -14.53 13.50 -11.87
N PRO A 287 -14.39 14.84 -11.67
CA PRO A 287 -13.47 15.38 -10.65
C PRO A 287 -13.95 15.15 -9.21
N TRP A 288 -15.24 15.04 -8.96
CA TRP A 288 -15.78 15.05 -7.60
C TRP A 288 -15.76 13.68 -6.93
N PHE A 289 -16.30 12.65 -7.58
CA PHE A 289 -16.50 11.32 -7.02
C PHE A 289 -15.74 10.23 -7.76
N GLY A 290 -15.04 10.58 -8.84
CA GLY A 290 -14.29 9.63 -9.64
C GLY A 290 -15.20 8.62 -10.37
N TYR A 291 -14.58 7.54 -10.82
CA TYR A 291 -15.23 6.53 -11.66
C TYR A 291 -15.61 5.24 -10.92
N GLY A 292 -15.37 5.18 -9.61
CA GLY A 292 -15.59 3.99 -8.79
C GLY A 292 -14.32 3.18 -8.51
N ASN A 293 -14.32 2.50 -7.38
CA ASN A 293 -13.14 1.78 -6.90
C ASN A 293 -12.65 0.70 -7.86
N GLY A 294 -11.39 0.78 -8.26
CA GLY A 294 -10.71 -0.16 -9.15
C GLY A 294 -10.79 0.18 -10.64
N THR A 295 -11.46 1.29 -11.03
CA THR A 295 -11.56 1.72 -12.43
C THR A 295 -10.24 2.24 -12.98
N ALA A 296 -9.39 2.86 -12.16
CA ALA A 296 -8.08 3.34 -12.57
C ALA A 296 -7.22 2.23 -13.22
N THR A 297 -7.29 1.01 -12.68
CA THR A 297 -6.63 -0.17 -13.26
C THR A 297 -7.12 -0.48 -14.67
N PHE A 298 -8.43 -0.41 -14.90
CA PHE A 298 -9.01 -0.72 -16.21
C PHE A 298 -8.77 0.40 -17.21
N PHE A 299 -8.73 1.66 -16.78
CA PHE A 299 -8.33 2.77 -17.64
C PHE A 299 -6.88 2.65 -18.11
N THR A 300 -5.93 2.26 -17.24
CA THR A 300 -4.56 2.02 -17.66
C THR A 300 -4.47 0.88 -18.67
N THR A 301 -5.18 -0.21 -18.42
CA THR A 301 -5.23 -1.35 -19.35
C THR A 301 -5.87 -0.98 -20.69
N TYR A 302 -6.93 -0.17 -20.68
CA TYR A 302 -7.69 0.19 -21.87
C TYR A 302 -6.98 1.24 -22.73
N TYR A 303 -6.50 2.34 -22.10
CA TYR A 303 -5.97 3.50 -22.84
C TYR A 303 -4.46 3.45 -23.06
N ILE A 304 -3.72 2.70 -22.24
CA ILE A 304 -2.27 2.72 -22.28
C ILE A 304 -1.72 1.41 -22.82
N HIS A 305 -1.87 0.33 -22.06
CA HIS A 305 -1.37 -0.97 -22.45
C HIS A 305 -2.04 -2.09 -21.64
N GLU A 306 -2.42 -3.18 -22.29
CA GLU A 306 -3.14 -4.33 -21.69
C GLU A 306 -2.45 -4.96 -20.48
N LYS A 307 -1.14 -4.81 -20.36
CA LYS A 307 -0.31 -5.35 -19.27
C LYS A 307 -0.12 -4.37 -18.11
N LEU A 308 -0.56 -3.11 -18.24
CA LEU A 308 -0.45 -2.11 -17.17
C LEU A 308 -1.68 -2.20 -16.26
N THR A 309 -1.44 -2.54 -14.99
CA THR A 309 -2.50 -2.80 -14.01
C THR A 309 -2.68 -1.68 -12.98
N ASN A 310 -1.95 -0.56 -13.11
CA ASN A 310 -2.10 0.60 -12.22
C ASN A 310 -1.50 1.86 -12.86
N THR A 311 -1.86 3.02 -12.31
CA THR A 311 -1.35 4.34 -12.76
C THR A 311 0.10 4.61 -12.35
N GLN A 312 0.74 3.71 -11.64
CA GLN A 312 2.07 3.84 -11.03
C GLN A 312 2.21 5.05 -10.08
N ASN A 313 1.08 5.63 -9.67
CA ASN A 313 0.98 6.68 -8.66
C ASN A 313 -0.30 6.46 -7.83
N GLY A 314 -0.13 6.24 -6.51
CA GLY A 314 -1.25 5.91 -5.63
C GLY A 314 -2.27 7.02 -5.53
N LEU A 315 -1.85 8.30 -5.44
CA LEU A 315 -2.78 9.42 -5.31
C LEU A 315 -3.59 9.64 -6.60
N LEU A 316 -2.95 9.48 -7.76
CA LEU A 316 -3.63 9.53 -9.05
C LEU A 316 -4.65 8.39 -9.19
N ASN A 317 -4.27 7.18 -8.77
CA ASN A 317 -5.17 6.05 -8.75
C ASN A 317 -6.41 6.31 -7.88
N ASP A 318 -6.18 6.80 -6.66
CA ASP A 318 -7.23 7.11 -5.69
C ASP A 318 -8.13 8.26 -6.19
N TYR A 319 -7.54 9.25 -6.89
CA TYR A 319 -8.30 10.35 -7.48
C TYR A 319 -9.21 9.85 -8.62
N ILE A 320 -8.70 9.02 -9.51
CA ILE A 320 -9.52 8.44 -10.59
C ILE A 320 -10.63 7.58 -10.02
N ASP A 321 -10.33 6.77 -9.02
CA ASP A 321 -11.30 5.88 -8.40
C ASP A 321 -12.38 6.62 -7.60
N TRP A 322 -12.00 7.65 -6.80
CA TRP A 322 -12.91 8.27 -5.80
C TRP A 322 -13.06 9.78 -5.93
N GLY A 323 -12.40 10.41 -6.88
CA GLY A 323 -12.40 11.86 -7.08
C GLY A 323 -11.74 12.63 -5.94
N ILE A 324 -11.83 13.96 -6.01
CA ILE A 324 -11.22 14.85 -5.00
C ILE A 324 -11.83 14.64 -3.60
N ILE A 325 -13.13 14.35 -3.52
CA ILE A 325 -13.79 14.13 -2.23
C ILE A 325 -13.25 12.87 -1.56
N GLY A 326 -13.05 11.78 -2.30
CA GLY A 326 -12.46 10.55 -1.78
C GLY A 326 -11.03 10.74 -1.30
N VAL A 327 -10.22 11.48 -2.06
CA VAL A 327 -8.83 11.83 -1.67
C VAL A 327 -8.81 12.66 -0.38
N ILE A 328 -9.68 13.66 -0.26
CA ILE A 328 -9.80 14.47 0.97
C ILE A 328 -10.20 13.58 2.16
N CYS A 329 -11.18 12.70 1.99
CA CYS A 329 -11.60 11.76 3.04
C CYS A 329 -10.49 10.79 3.43
N LEU A 330 -9.69 10.30 2.47
CA LEU A 330 -8.51 9.46 2.74
C LEU A 330 -7.46 10.23 3.56
N ILE A 331 -7.19 11.49 3.21
CA ILE A 331 -6.27 12.36 3.97
C ILE A 331 -6.76 12.55 5.41
N ILE A 332 -8.05 12.84 5.60
CA ILE A 332 -8.67 13.01 6.91
C ILE A 332 -8.55 11.72 7.73
N LEU A 333 -8.82 10.55 7.11
CA LEU A 333 -8.69 9.25 7.76
C LEU A 333 -7.24 9.00 8.18
N THR A 334 -6.29 9.16 7.26
CA THR A 334 -4.87 8.96 7.51
C THR A 334 -4.37 9.89 8.63
N TYR A 335 -4.70 11.18 8.58
CA TYR A 335 -4.36 12.13 9.63
C TYR A 335 -4.94 11.73 10.99
N SER A 336 -6.21 11.33 11.03
CA SER A 336 -6.90 10.95 12.27
C SER A 336 -6.27 9.70 12.91
N VAL A 337 -5.90 8.71 12.10
CA VAL A 337 -5.20 7.49 12.54
C VAL A 337 -3.81 7.84 13.08
N LEU A 338 -3.01 8.60 12.33
CA LEU A 338 -1.67 9.01 12.74
C LEU A 338 -1.69 9.86 14.01
N ARG A 339 -2.64 10.79 14.13
CA ARG A 339 -2.82 11.60 15.33
C ARG A 339 -3.19 10.76 16.55
N SER A 340 -4.10 9.80 16.36
CA SER A 340 -4.47 8.87 17.43
C SER A 340 -3.29 7.98 17.86
N ALA A 341 -2.42 7.58 16.95
CA ALA A 341 -1.21 6.83 17.25
C ALA A 341 -0.16 7.69 17.96
N SER A 342 0.11 8.90 17.46
CA SER A 342 1.13 9.81 18.01
C SER A 342 0.82 10.31 19.42
N SER A 343 -0.45 10.53 19.76
CA SER A 343 -0.88 10.93 21.10
C SER A 343 -0.60 9.89 22.20
N ARG A 344 -0.25 8.66 21.79
CA ARG A 344 0.10 7.58 22.73
C ARG A 344 1.60 7.38 22.90
N ILE A 345 2.39 7.91 21.97
CA ILE A 345 3.86 7.83 22.00
C ILE A 345 4.44 8.96 22.85
N ASN A 346 3.73 10.09 22.94
CA ASN A 346 4.05 11.24 23.79
C ASN A 346 2.83 11.52 24.70
N PRO A 347 2.71 10.83 25.86
CA PRO A 347 1.68 11.12 26.84
C PRO A 347 1.90 12.49 27.48
#